data_a4bcb7031cb18401b7f14627b53c3ab3
#
_entry.id   a4bcb7031cb18401b7f14627b53c3ab3
#
_cell.length_a   1.000
_cell.length_b   1.000
_cell.length_c   1.000
_cell.angle_alpha   90.00
_cell.angle_beta   90.00
_cell.angle_gamma   90.00
#
_symmetry.space_group_name_H-M   'P 1'
#
loop_
_entity.id
_entity.type
_entity.pdbx_description
1 polymer ?
#
loop_
_entity_poly.entity_id
_entity_poly.type
_entity_poly.pdbx_seq_one_letter_code
_entity_poly.pdbx_strand_id
1 'polypeptide(L)'
;VVLGPTNTGKTHLALERMTSYASGMIGFPLRLLARENYDRLVAKLGPSKVGLITGEERILPPGARYLCCTVESMPVGAGMAIGDDAGLPQRFDFVAVDEVQLAGDRERGHVFTDRILHARGIHETMFLGAETAAPLLRQMLPDAKFESRQRMSVLSFAGSKKLTRLPRRSAIVTFGTAEVYQIAEFVRRQRGGAAVVMGRLSPRTR
;
A
#
# COMPACT_ATOMS: atom_id res chain seq x y z
N VAL A 1 8.28 -13.14 -4.80
CA VAL A 1 7.90 -11.92 -5.52
C VAL A 1 6.63 -12.19 -6.30
N VAL A 2 5.60 -11.37 -6.13
CA VAL A 2 4.31 -11.51 -6.84
C VAL A 2 4.08 -10.26 -7.68
N LEU A 3 4.11 -10.41 -8.99
CA LEU A 3 4.01 -9.32 -9.94
C LEU A 3 2.72 -9.41 -10.77
N GLY A 4 2.31 -8.30 -11.32
CA GLY A 4 1.16 -8.19 -12.22
C GLY A 4 0.55 -6.80 -12.21
N PRO A 5 -0.37 -6.51 -13.13
CA PRO A 5 -1.05 -5.22 -13.21
C PRO A 5 -1.90 -4.94 -11.96
N THR A 6 -2.52 -3.78 -11.91
CA THR A 6 -3.51 -3.46 -10.87
C THR A 6 -4.71 -4.41 -10.93
N ASN A 7 -5.41 -4.61 -9.81
CA ASN A 7 -6.58 -5.48 -9.69
C ASN A 7 -6.31 -6.96 -10.03
N THR A 8 -5.24 -7.50 -9.45
CA THR A 8 -4.90 -8.92 -9.52
C THR A 8 -5.02 -9.62 -8.17
N GLY A 9 -5.43 -8.90 -7.12
CA GLY A 9 -5.57 -9.42 -5.77
C GLY A 9 -4.25 -9.63 -5.01
N LYS A 10 -3.11 -9.03 -5.46
CA LYS A 10 -1.80 -9.17 -4.80
C LYS A 10 -1.83 -8.79 -3.32
N THR A 11 -2.33 -7.59 -3.04
CA THR A 11 -2.42 -7.08 -1.66
C THR A 11 -3.32 -7.95 -0.79
N HIS A 12 -4.45 -8.42 -1.34
CA HIS A 12 -5.33 -9.35 -0.63
C HIS A 12 -4.63 -10.68 -0.32
N LEU A 13 -3.91 -11.24 -1.29
CA LEU A 13 -3.11 -12.44 -1.09
C LEU A 13 -2.09 -12.25 0.03
N ALA A 14 -1.38 -11.12 0.05
CA ALA A 14 -0.38 -10.85 1.10
C ALA A 14 -1.02 -10.74 2.48
N LEU A 15 -2.20 -10.11 2.59
CA LEU A 15 -2.95 -10.04 3.86
C LEU A 15 -3.41 -11.42 4.35
N GLU A 16 -3.97 -12.24 3.46
CA GLU A 16 -4.37 -13.61 3.81
C GLU A 16 -3.16 -14.45 4.24
N ARG A 17 -2.06 -14.32 3.48
CA ARG A 17 -0.82 -15.02 3.81
C ARG A 17 -0.24 -14.56 5.14
N MET A 18 -0.20 -13.25 5.40
CA MET A 18 0.25 -12.69 6.66
C MET A 18 -0.53 -13.25 7.86
N THR A 19 -1.86 -13.34 7.73
CA THR A 19 -2.71 -13.83 8.83
C THR A 19 -2.63 -15.35 9.06
N SER A 20 -1.94 -16.09 8.20
CA SER A 20 -1.62 -17.50 8.42
C SER A 20 -0.37 -17.72 9.30
N TYR A 21 0.40 -16.67 9.57
CA TYR A 21 1.54 -16.68 10.48
C TYR A 21 1.14 -16.13 11.85
N ALA A 22 1.96 -16.40 12.88
CA ALA A 22 1.71 -15.90 14.22
C ALA A 22 1.90 -14.39 14.34
N SER A 23 2.75 -13.80 13.47
CA SER A 23 2.99 -12.37 13.39
C SER A 23 3.31 -11.94 11.96
N GLY A 24 3.02 -10.69 11.61
CA GLY A 24 3.33 -10.19 10.27
C GLY A 24 3.26 -8.69 10.12
N MET A 25 3.96 -8.17 9.10
CA MET A 25 4.00 -6.76 8.77
C MET A 25 3.85 -6.55 7.26
N ILE A 26 3.09 -5.53 6.88
CA ILE A 26 3.00 -5.07 5.48
C ILE A 26 3.26 -3.57 5.39
N GLY A 27 4.21 -3.19 4.53
CA GLY A 27 4.48 -1.81 4.13
C GLY A 27 3.70 -1.44 2.87
N PHE A 28 2.92 -0.35 2.95
CA PHE A 28 2.11 0.19 1.86
C PHE A 28 2.71 1.48 1.31
N PRO A 29 2.51 1.81 0.03
CA PRO A 29 3.04 3.03 -0.59
C PRO A 29 2.34 4.30 -0.11
N LEU A 30 1.13 4.19 0.42
CA LEU A 30 0.27 5.32 0.80
C LEU A 30 -0.35 5.10 2.18
N ARG A 31 -0.44 6.17 2.97
CA ARG A 31 -1.11 6.20 4.27
C ARG A 31 -2.56 5.70 4.21
N LEU A 32 -3.28 6.08 3.16
CA LEU A 32 -4.67 5.66 2.95
C LEU A 32 -4.77 4.13 2.82
N LEU A 33 -3.87 3.51 2.05
CA LEU A 33 -3.85 2.05 1.89
C LEU A 33 -3.47 1.34 3.20
N ALA A 34 -2.49 1.87 3.93
CA ALA A 34 -2.14 1.33 5.24
C ALA A 34 -3.34 1.38 6.20
N ARG A 35 -4.05 2.51 6.25
CA ARG A 35 -5.24 2.68 7.09
C ARG A 35 -6.40 1.78 6.67
N GLU A 36 -6.72 1.71 5.38
CA GLU A 36 -7.80 0.85 4.87
C GLU A 36 -7.56 -0.63 5.20
N ASN A 37 -6.32 -1.11 5.03
CA ASN A 37 -6.00 -2.50 5.32
C ASN A 37 -5.89 -2.76 6.84
N TYR A 38 -5.47 -1.78 7.64
CA TYR A 38 -5.57 -1.83 9.08
C TYR A 38 -7.03 -2.01 9.53
N ASP A 39 -7.95 -1.18 9.04
CA ASP A 39 -9.37 -1.26 9.39
C ASP A 39 -9.98 -2.62 9.00
N ARG A 40 -9.61 -3.16 7.83
CA ARG A 40 -10.00 -4.52 7.39
C ARG A 40 -9.48 -5.61 8.34
N LEU A 41 -8.22 -5.53 8.76
CA LEU A 41 -7.63 -6.49 9.68
C LEU A 41 -8.23 -6.37 11.08
N VAL A 42 -8.50 -5.17 11.56
CA VAL A 42 -9.20 -4.93 12.84
C VAL A 42 -10.58 -5.57 12.82
N ALA A 43 -11.33 -5.40 11.73
CA ALA A 43 -12.64 -6.04 11.59
C ALA A 43 -12.56 -7.58 11.60
N LYS A 44 -11.47 -8.16 11.08
CA LYS A 44 -11.26 -9.62 11.02
C LYS A 44 -10.70 -10.22 12.31
N LEU A 45 -9.75 -9.54 12.95
CA LEU A 45 -8.89 -10.10 14.02
C LEU A 45 -9.12 -9.46 15.39
N GLY A 46 -9.80 -8.33 15.43
CA GLY A 46 -9.96 -7.48 16.61
C GLY A 46 -8.86 -6.42 16.76
N PRO A 47 -9.18 -5.30 17.43
CA PRO A 47 -8.29 -4.13 17.53
C PRO A 47 -7.02 -4.39 18.37
N SER A 48 -7.06 -5.33 19.31
CA SER A 48 -5.90 -5.64 20.16
C SER A 48 -4.76 -6.35 19.44
N LYS A 49 -5.00 -6.91 18.25
CA LYS A 49 -4.01 -7.69 17.50
C LYS A 49 -3.34 -6.94 16.38
N VAL A 50 -3.85 -5.79 15.99
CA VAL A 50 -3.42 -5.06 14.81
C VAL A 50 -2.89 -3.69 15.17
N GLY A 51 -1.71 -3.37 14.66
CA GLY A 51 -1.08 -2.04 14.78
C GLY A 51 -1.11 -1.27 13.46
N LEU A 52 -1.01 0.05 13.56
CA LEU A 52 -0.85 0.97 12.42
C LEU A 52 0.28 1.95 12.72
N ILE A 53 1.23 2.08 11.79
CA ILE A 53 2.27 3.10 11.85
C ILE A 53 2.36 3.81 10.50
N THR A 54 2.08 5.10 10.51
CA THR A 54 2.28 6.00 9.37
C THR A 54 2.97 7.28 9.84
N GLY A 55 3.30 8.18 8.94
CA GLY A 55 3.86 9.49 9.31
C GLY A 55 2.90 10.38 10.15
N GLU A 56 1.61 10.05 10.21
CA GLU A 56 0.60 10.85 10.92
C GLU A 56 -0.11 10.07 12.04
N GLU A 57 -0.16 8.75 11.94
CA GLU A 57 -0.92 7.92 12.87
C GLU A 57 -0.03 6.83 13.45
N ARG A 58 -0.12 6.63 14.76
CA ARG A 58 0.54 5.54 15.47
C ARG A 58 -0.46 4.88 16.44
N ILE A 59 -0.92 3.70 16.07
CA ILE A 59 -1.85 2.89 16.85
C ILE A 59 -1.16 1.56 17.13
N LEU A 60 -0.70 1.34 18.35
CA LEU A 60 0.03 0.14 18.74
C LEU A 60 -0.54 -0.39 20.06
N PRO A 61 -1.58 -1.23 19.99
CA PRO A 61 -2.10 -1.89 21.18
C PRO A 61 -1.06 -2.87 21.73
N PRO A 62 -0.97 -3.00 23.08
CA PRO A 62 -0.09 -3.99 23.70
C PRO A 62 -0.36 -5.39 23.15
N GLY A 63 0.70 -6.07 22.69
CA GLY A 63 0.59 -7.42 22.14
C GLY A 63 0.08 -7.49 20.69
N ALA A 64 0.11 -6.37 19.94
CA ALA A 64 -0.18 -6.37 18.52
C ALA A 64 0.77 -7.34 17.79
N ARG A 65 0.20 -8.22 16.96
CA ARG A 65 0.94 -9.23 16.20
C ARG A 65 1.05 -8.88 14.73
N TYR A 66 0.12 -8.07 14.23
CA TYR A 66 0.06 -7.68 12.82
C TYR A 66 0.20 -6.18 12.69
N LEU A 67 1.06 -5.74 11.78
CA LEU A 67 1.36 -4.32 11.58
C LEU A 67 1.08 -3.91 10.14
N CYS A 68 0.19 -2.94 9.97
CA CYS A 68 0.07 -2.15 8.74
C CYS A 68 0.88 -0.87 8.88
N CYS A 69 1.72 -0.54 7.92
CA CYS A 69 2.50 0.69 7.96
C CYS A 69 2.73 1.26 6.55
N THR A 70 3.16 2.50 6.47
CA THR A 70 3.74 2.98 5.21
C THR A 70 5.17 2.43 5.07
N VAL A 71 5.65 2.29 3.84
CA VAL A 71 6.99 1.76 3.56
C VAL A 71 8.08 2.58 4.27
N GLU A 72 7.89 3.90 4.37
CA GLU A 72 8.77 4.81 5.11
C GLU A 72 8.80 4.51 6.61
N SER A 73 7.64 4.12 7.16
CA SER A 73 7.48 3.88 8.60
C SER A 73 7.69 2.42 9.00
N MET A 74 8.10 1.57 8.06
CA MET A 74 8.44 0.17 8.39
C MET A 74 9.61 0.12 9.37
N PRO A 75 9.47 -0.54 10.52
CA PRO A 75 10.56 -0.74 11.47
C PRO A 75 11.49 -1.87 10.97
N VAL A 76 12.33 -1.55 9.99
CA VAL A 76 13.30 -2.48 9.39
C VAL A 76 14.66 -1.82 9.30
N GLY A 77 15.73 -2.60 9.46
CA GLY A 77 17.12 -2.14 9.36
C GLY A 77 17.91 -2.34 10.66
N ALA A 78 19.23 -2.36 10.54
CA ALA A 78 20.12 -2.42 11.69
C ALA A 78 19.93 -1.16 12.55
N GLY A 79 19.43 -1.31 13.76
CA GLY A 79 19.26 -0.21 14.72
C GLY A 79 17.88 0.43 14.76
N MET A 80 16.92 0.02 13.94
CA MET A 80 15.51 0.33 14.15
C MET A 80 14.86 -0.80 14.93
N ALA A 81 15.20 -0.95 16.19
CA ALA A 81 14.30 -1.59 17.13
C ALA A 81 13.01 -0.75 17.12
N ILE A 82 11.89 -1.40 16.87
CA ILE A 82 10.60 -0.87 17.32
C ILE A 82 10.86 -0.63 18.79
N GLY A 83 10.88 0.64 19.22
CA GLY A 83 11.27 0.98 20.59
C GLY A 83 10.58 0.04 21.56
N ASP A 84 11.25 -0.35 22.64
CA ASP A 84 10.79 -1.31 23.66
C ASP A 84 9.37 -1.02 24.22
N ASP A 85 8.83 0.15 23.94
CA ASP A 85 7.55 0.63 24.41
C ASP A 85 6.30 0.04 23.73
N ALA A 86 6.44 -0.69 22.63
CA ALA A 86 5.29 -0.99 21.79
C ALA A 86 4.73 -2.41 21.94
N GLY A 87 5.44 -3.33 22.58
CA GLY A 87 5.00 -4.73 22.68
C GLY A 87 4.89 -5.46 21.32
N LEU A 88 5.48 -4.90 20.27
CA LEU A 88 5.56 -5.54 18.96
C LEU A 88 6.66 -6.61 18.95
N PRO A 89 6.54 -7.66 18.13
CA PRO A 89 7.61 -8.63 17.94
C PRO A 89 8.90 -7.94 17.48
N GLN A 90 10.04 -8.31 18.04
CA GLN A 90 11.36 -7.82 17.56
C GLN A 90 11.60 -8.18 16.10
N ARG A 91 11.04 -9.29 15.65
CA ARG A 91 11.02 -9.73 14.27
C ARG A 91 9.65 -10.34 13.95
N PHE A 92 9.15 -10.09 12.75
CA PHE A 92 7.90 -10.66 12.27
C PHE A 92 8.15 -11.96 11.51
N ASP A 93 7.23 -12.92 11.64
CA ASP A 93 7.28 -14.19 10.88
C ASP A 93 7.10 -13.93 9.38
N PHE A 94 6.21 -13.02 9.05
CA PHE A 94 5.90 -12.61 7.68
C PHE A 94 6.14 -11.12 7.48
N VAL A 95 6.79 -10.75 6.37
CA VAL A 95 6.96 -9.35 5.96
C VAL A 95 6.58 -9.20 4.50
N ALA A 96 5.81 -8.15 4.18
CA ALA A 96 5.54 -7.79 2.79
C ALA A 96 5.78 -6.30 2.52
N VAL A 97 6.17 -6.00 1.28
CA VAL A 97 6.29 -4.63 0.75
C VAL A 97 5.44 -4.55 -0.51
N ASP A 98 4.47 -3.64 -0.51
CA ASP A 98 3.57 -3.44 -1.64
C ASP A 98 4.08 -2.32 -2.57
N GLU A 99 3.74 -2.44 -3.86
CA GLU A 99 4.09 -1.50 -4.94
C GLU A 99 5.61 -1.27 -5.10
N VAL A 100 6.40 -2.37 -5.07
CA VAL A 100 7.88 -2.31 -5.11
C VAL A 100 8.46 -1.70 -6.39
N GLN A 101 7.70 -1.51 -7.48
CA GLN A 101 8.14 -0.74 -8.64
C GLN A 101 8.45 0.73 -8.29
N LEU A 102 7.97 1.24 -7.16
CA LEU A 102 8.33 2.55 -6.64
C LEU A 102 9.81 2.66 -6.23
N ALA A 103 10.56 1.57 -6.22
CA ALA A 103 12.03 1.63 -6.16
C ALA A 103 12.64 2.44 -7.31
N GLY A 104 11.93 2.58 -8.44
CA GLY A 104 12.32 3.45 -9.56
C GLY A 104 11.87 4.92 -9.42
N ASP A 105 11.18 5.30 -8.35
CA ASP A 105 10.76 6.69 -8.09
C ASP A 105 11.96 7.57 -7.72
N ARG A 106 11.99 8.80 -8.25
CA ARG A 106 13.12 9.72 -8.06
C ARG A 106 13.30 10.19 -6.60
N GLU A 107 12.19 10.37 -5.89
CA GLU A 107 12.20 10.92 -4.53
C GLU A 107 12.18 9.79 -3.49
N ARG A 108 11.31 8.80 -3.67
CA ARG A 108 11.04 7.75 -2.69
C ARG A 108 11.75 6.42 -2.97
N GLY A 109 12.34 6.27 -4.15
CA GLY A 109 12.91 4.99 -4.61
C GLY A 109 13.97 4.43 -3.67
N HIS A 110 14.78 5.28 -3.05
CA HIS A 110 15.79 4.86 -2.08
C HIS A 110 15.21 4.15 -0.87
N VAL A 111 14.02 4.56 -0.39
CA VAL A 111 13.34 3.89 0.73
C VAL A 111 12.86 2.51 0.31
N PHE A 112 12.22 2.38 -0.86
CA PHE A 112 11.77 1.08 -1.38
C PHE A 112 12.96 0.14 -1.61
N THR A 113 14.04 0.64 -2.19
CA THR A 113 15.28 -0.13 -2.40
C THR A 113 15.84 -0.66 -1.08
N ASP A 114 15.92 0.17 -0.06
CA ASP A 114 16.36 -0.25 1.27
C ASP A 114 15.45 -1.38 1.83
N ARG A 115 14.13 -1.26 1.71
CA ARG A 115 13.18 -2.28 2.19
C ARG A 115 13.30 -3.58 1.38
N ILE A 116 13.49 -3.50 0.06
CA ILE A 116 13.72 -4.68 -0.79
C ILE A 116 15.00 -5.42 -0.36
N LEU A 117 16.05 -4.71 0.01
CA LEU A 117 17.33 -5.30 0.43
C LEU A 117 17.30 -5.84 1.87
N HIS A 118 16.62 -5.16 2.79
CA HIS A 118 16.78 -5.42 4.22
C HIS A 118 15.52 -5.95 4.93
N ALA A 119 14.30 -5.69 4.42
CA ALA A 119 13.09 -6.20 5.06
C ALA A 119 12.98 -7.71 4.87
N ARG A 120 13.02 -8.47 5.98
CA ARG A 120 12.91 -9.93 5.97
C ARG A 120 12.01 -10.43 7.09
N GLY A 121 11.04 -11.27 6.72
CA GLY A 121 10.32 -12.12 7.65
C GLY A 121 11.17 -13.30 8.09
N ILE A 122 10.88 -13.85 9.26
CA ILE A 122 11.56 -15.05 9.77
C ILE A 122 11.28 -16.24 8.84
N HIS A 123 10.02 -16.39 8.43
CA HIS A 123 9.56 -17.52 7.62
C HIS A 123 9.30 -17.15 6.16
N GLU A 124 8.72 -15.97 5.91
CA GLU A 124 8.40 -15.55 4.56
C GLU A 124 8.54 -14.04 4.37
N THR A 125 9.03 -13.68 3.18
CA THR A 125 9.05 -12.28 2.71
C THR A 125 8.36 -12.20 1.35
N MET A 126 7.41 -11.29 1.19
CA MET A 126 6.71 -11.05 -0.07
C MET A 126 6.97 -9.64 -0.60
N PHE A 127 7.31 -9.54 -1.88
CA PHE A 127 7.39 -8.29 -2.61
C PHE A 127 6.31 -8.27 -3.69
N LEU A 128 5.46 -7.24 -3.65
CA LEU A 128 4.30 -7.11 -4.53
C LEU A 128 4.48 -5.90 -5.44
N GLY A 129 4.19 -6.04 -6.72
CA GLY A 129 4.36 -4.91 -7.62
C GLY A 129 3.91 -5.15 -9.06
N ALA A 130 4.20 -4.17 -9.91
CA ALA A 130 3.99 -4.27 -11.34
C ALA A 130 5.12 -5.09 -12.01
N GLU A 131 4.82 -5.70 -13.15
CA GLU A 131 5.79 -6.50 -13.91
C GLU A 131 6.99 -5.69 -14.38
N THR A 132 6.86 -4.38 -14.50
CA THR A 132 7.96 -3.47 -14.83
C THR A 132 9.13 -3.51 -13.84
N ALA A 133 8.89 -3.95 -12.61
CA ALA A 133 9.93 -4.11 -11.59
C ALA A 133 10.71 -5.42 -11.74
N ALA A 134 10.26 -6.37 -12.56
CA ALA A 134 10.86 -7.71 -12.64
C ALA A 134 12.37 -7.71 -12.95
N PRO A 135 12.89 -6.94 -13.92
CA PRO A 135 14.33 -6.94 -14.22
C PRO A 135 15.19 -6.50 -13.03
N LEU A 136 14.77 -5.41 -12.35
CA LEU A 136 15.45 -4.89 -11.17
C LEU A 136 15.41 -5.90 -10.02
N LEU A 137 14.23 -6.44 -9.74
CA LEU A 137 14.06 -7.38 -8.62
C LEU A 137 14.83 -8.69 -8.82
N ARG A 138 14.96 -9.18 -10.06
CA ARG A 138 15.80 -10.37 -10.35
C ARG A 138 17.28 -10.14 -10.08
N GLN A 139 17.75 -8.91 -10.29
CA GLN A 139 19.14 -8.56 -9.95
C GLN A 139 19.35 -8.44 -8.43
N MET A 140 18.38 -7.83 -7.73
CA MET A 140 18.47 -7.61 -6.29
C MET A 140 18.17 -8.87 -5.45
N LEU A 141 17.37 -9.78 -5.98
CA LEU A 141 16.85 -10.96 -5.28
C LEU A 141 17.00 -12.21 -6.17
N PRO A 142 18.22 -12.66 -6.48
CA PRO A 142 18.46 -13.76 -7.43
C PRO A 142 17.80 -15.09 -7.01
N ASP A 143 17.70 -15.33 -5.70
CA ASP A 143 17.13 -16.57 -5.14
C ASP A 143 15.62 -16.50 -4.91
N ALA A 144 14.97 -15.38 -5.22
CA ALA A 144 13.53 -15.21 -5.00
C ALA A 144 12.70 -15.99 -6.02
N LYS A 145 11.59 -16.56 -5.57
CA LYS A 145 10.57 -17.11 -6.45
C LYS A 145 9.71 -15.99 -7.03
N PHE A 146 9.50 -16.00 -8.34
CA PHE A 146 8.68 -15.02 -9.04
C PHE A 146 7.38 -15.66 -9.52
N GLU A 147 6.27 -15.04 -9.17
CA GLU A 147 4.92 -15.40 -9.59
C GLU A 147 4.30 -14.22 -10.32
N SER A 148 3.70 -14.45 -11.50
CA SER A 148 2.95 -13.45 -12.25
C SER A 148 1.46 -13.72 -12.09
N ARG A 149 0.68 -12.63 -11.90
CA ARG A 149 -0.78 -12.70 -11.76
C ARG A 149 -1.47 -11.89 -12.83
N GLN A 150 -2.50 -12.48 -13.43
CA GLN A 150 -3.34 -11.83 -14.42
C GLN A 150 -4.38 -10.91 -13.74
N ARG A 151 -4.79 -9.88 -14.47
CA ARG A 151 -5.83 -8.94 -14.03
C ARG A 151 -7.19 -9.65 -13.93
N MET A 152 -7.91 -9.39 -12.83
CA MET A 152 -9.26 -9.93 -12.60
C MET A 152 -10.36 -9.18 -13.35
N SER A 153 -10.05 -8.00 -13.90
CA SER A 153 -11.01 -7.17 -14.64
C SER A 153 -10.51 -6.85 -16.04
N VAL A 154 -11.44 -6.62 -16.94
CA VAL A 154 -11.14 -6.13 -18.29
C VAL A 154 -10.94 -4.61 -18.24
N LEU A 155 -9.83 -4.15 -18.81
CA LEU A 155 -9.56 -2.73 -19.02
C LEU A 155 -9.60 -2.47 -20.53
N SER A 156 -10.48 -1.56 -20.96
CA SER A 156 -10.58 -1.13 -22.34
C SER A 156 -10.43 0.38 -22.47
N PHE A 157 -9.73 0.83 -23.50
CA PHE A 157 -9.64 2.24 -23.81
C PHE A 157 -10.92 2.70 -24.51
N ALA A 158 -11.65 3.66 -23.90
CA ALA A 158 -12.92 4.17 -24.40
C ALA A 158 -12.77 5.49 -25.20
N GLY A 159 -11.54 5.84 -25.61
CA GLY A 159 -11.23 7.09 -26.30
C GLY A 159 -11.25 8.32 -25.40
N SER A 160 -10.95 9.48 -25.97
CA SER A 160 -10.97 10.77 -25.28
C SER A 160 -12.38 11.33 -25.23
N LYS A 161 -12.78 11.87 -24.08
CA LYS A 161 -14.09 12.49 -23.86
C LYS A 161 -13.93 13.84 -23.16
N LYS A 162 -14.80 14.82 -23.51
CA LYS A 162 -14.88 16.07 -22.75
C LYS A 162 -15.40 15.78 -21.33
N LEU A 163 -14.92 16.49 -20.33
CA LEU A 163 -15.37 16.36 -18.93
C LEU A 163 -16.90 16.46 -18.78
N THR A 164 -17.55 17.29 -19.58
CA THR A 164 -19.01 17.43 -19.62
C THR A 164 -19.77 16.19 -20.09
N ARG A 165 -19.08 15.27 -20.81
CA ARG A 165 -19.67 14.05 -21.41
C ARG A 165 -19.25 12.78 -20.70
N LEU A 166 -18.59 12.87 -19.56
CA LEU A 166 -18.24 11.70 -18.77
C LEU A 166 -19.50 10.99 -18.25
N PRO A 167 -19.54 9.66 -18.24
CA PRO A 167 -20.66 8.93 -17.68
C PRO A 167 -20.76 9.15 -16.16
N ARG A 168 -21.89 8.79 -15.58
CA ARG A 168 -22.01 8.71 -14.12
C ARG A 168 -21.04 7.67 -13.56
N ARG A 169 -20.58 7.86 -12.31
CA ARG A 169 -19.60 6.99 -11.65
C ARG A 169 -18.23 6.98 -12.34
N SER A 170 -17.83 8.13 -12.89
CA SER A 170 -16.46 8.34 -13.40
C SER A 170 -15.53 8.77 -12.28
N ALA A 171 -14.34 8.19 -12.21
CA ALA A 171 -13.24 8.70 -11.42
C ALA A 171 -12.33 9.54 -12.31
N ILE A 172 -12.04 10.77 -11.89
CA ILE A 172 -11.11 11.68 -12.58
C ILE A 172 -9.85 11.75 -11.73
N VAL A 173 -8.72 11.35 -12.30
CA VAL A 173 -7.42 11.35 -11.63
C VAL A 173 -6.58 12.49 -12.16
N THR A 174 -6.00 13.29 -11.27
CA THR A 174 -5.07 14.38 -11.58
C THR A 174 -3.84 14.32 -10.69
N PHE A 175 -2.78 15.02 -11.06
CA PHE A 175 -1.51 15.01 -10.33
C PHE A 175 -1.31 16.23 -9.43
N GLY A 176 -2.11 17.29 -9.61
CA GLY A 176 -2.00 18.55 -8.87
C GLY A 176 -3.19 18.84 -7.96
N THR A 177 -2.94 19.27 -6.72
CA THR A 177 -4.02 19.66 -5.78
C THR A 177 -4.91 20.78 -6.33
N ALA A 178 -4.31 21.78 -6.98
CA ALA A 178 -5.06 22.89 -7.59
C ALA A 178 -6.00 22.38 -8.70
N GLU A 179 -5.51 21.47 -9.53
CA GLU A 179 -6.28 20.85 -10.62
C GLU A 179 -7.46 20.02 -10.08
N VAL A 180 -7.27 19.28 -8.98
CA VAL A 180 -8.36 18.55 -8.31
C VAL A 180 -9.50 19.50 -7.95
N TYR A 181 -9.21 20.64 -7.33
CA TYR A 181 -10.23 21.60 -6.93
C TYR A 181 -10.88 22.30 -8.15
N GLN A 182 -10.12 22.65 -9.16
CA GLN A 182 -10.64 23.24 -10.39
C GLN A 182 -11.63 22.30 -11.09
N ILE A 183 -11.28 21.04 -11.22
CA ILE A 183 -12.15 20.03 -11.84
C ILE A 183 -13.37 19.76 -10.96
N ALA A 184 -13.21 19.67 -9.65
CA ALA A 184 -14.32 19.46 -8.73
C ALA A 184 -15.33 20.62 -8.82
N GLU A 185 -14.86 21.88 -8.86
CA GLU A 185 -15.70 23.06 -9.02
C GLU A 185 -16.39 23.08 -10.39
N PHE A 186 -15.67 22.73 -11.45
CA PHE A 186 -16.26 22.60 -12.78
C PHE A 186 -17.39 21.55 -12.81
N VAL A 187 -17.16 20.35 -12.23
CA VAL A 187 -18.15 19.30 -12.17
C VAL A 187 -19.34 19.71 -11.28
N ARG A 188 -19.10 20.42 -10.18
CA ARG A 188 -20.15 20.97 -9.32
C ARG A 188 -21.09 21.87 -10.07
N ARG A 189 -20.56 22.79 -10.88
CA ARG A 189 -21.35 23.74 -11.71
C ARG A 189 -22.16 23.02 -12.78
N GLN A 190 -21.64 21.95 -13.36
CA GLN A 190 -22.26 21.24 -14.48
C GLN A 190 -23.21 20.12 -14.06
N ARG A 191 -22.98 19.49 -12.90
CA ARG A 191 -23.66 18.25 -12.49
C ARG A 191 -24.10 18.20 -11.02
N GLY A 192 -23.97 19.29 -10.30
CA GLY A 192 -24.41 19.42 -8.91
C GLY A 192 -23.41 18.97 -7.86
N GLY A 193 -22.32 18.27 -8.20
CA GLY A 193 -21.28 17.94 -7.24
C GLY A 193 -20.34 16.82 -7.65
N ALA A 194 -19.22 16.72 -6.92
CA ALA A 194 -18.24 15.65 -7.03
C ALA A 194 -17.65 15.39 -5.65
N ALA A 195 -17.39 14.11 -5.35
CA ALA A 195 -16.56 13.74 -4.21
C ALA A 195 -15.09 14.03 -4.55
N VAL A 196 -14.36 14.60 -3.61
CA VAL A 196 -12.91 14.87 -3.73
C VAL A 196 -12.16 13.99 -2.75
N VAL A 197 -11.19 13.25 -3.27
CA VAL A 197 -10.30 12.39 -2.46
C VAL A 197 -8.85 12.74 -2.77
N MET A 198 -8.07 13.08 -1.75
CA MET A 198 -6.63 13.32 -1.90
C MET A 198 -5.88 13.07 -0.59
N GLY A 199 -4.57 12.85 -0.71
CA GLY A 199 -3.72 12.47 0.41
C GLY A 199 -3.68 13.46 1.57
N ARG A 200 -3.91 14.76 1.30
CA ARG A 200 -3.91 15.84 2.30
C ARG A 200 -5.21 15.96 3.12
N LEU A 201 -6.28 15.27 2.73
CA LEU A 201 -7.52 15.30 3.51
C LEU A 201 -7.38 14.42 4.75
N SER A 202 -8.01 14.84 5.85
CA SER A 202 -8.07 14.03 7.07
C SER A 202 -8.82 12.72 6.82
N PRO A 203 -8.56 11.66 7.59
CA PRO A 203 -9.29 10.39 7.46
C PRO A 203 -10.81 10.53 7.58
N ARG A 204 -11.29 11.50 8.36
CA ARG A 204 -12.73 11.78 8.54
C ARG A 204 -13.37 12.48 7.34
N THR A 205 -12.58 13.16 6.50
CA THR A 205 -13.06 13.93 5.35
C THR A 205 -13.02 13.10 4.06
N ARG A 206 -12.30 12.02 4.07
CA ARG A 206 -12.21 11.03 2.98
C ARG A 206 -13.31 10.00 3.13
#